data_6640d7c48e886151f304044dc6c643b1
#
_entry.id   6640d7c48e886151f304044dc6c643b1
#
_cell.length_a   1.000
_cell.length_b   1.000
_cell.length_c   1.000
_cell.angle_alpha   90.00
_cell.angle_beta   90.00
_cell.angle_gamma   90.00
#
_symmetry.space_group_name_H-M   'P 1'
#
loop_
_entity.id
_entity.type
_entity.pdbx_description
1 polymer ?
#
loop_
_entity_poly.entity_id
_entity_poly.type
_entity_poly.pdbx_seq_one_letter_code
_entity_poly.pdbx_strand_id
1 'polypeptide(L)'
;LTTLTPVFQEKHCPVALKLSPALEDVVFLKLLDIAADTVDALVLTGSTQLGALGPTPLPAGTRLSGAPLKERALSALRTTVEHLDGALPLIASGGILSENDVVERLDAGALLVQLFSGFIFHGPLFTADCADAAAHWAQKS
;
A
#
# COMPACT_ATOMS: atom_id res chain seq x y z
N LEU A 1 3.47 15.74 9.19
CA LEU A 1 2.29 15.08 9.79
C LEU A 1 1.91 15.76 11.10
N THR A 2 2.80 15.89 12.08
CA THR A 2 2.53 16.52 13.38
C THR A 2 1.88 17.90 13.30
N THR A 3 2.19 18.70 12.26
CA THR A 3 1.57 20.01 12.03
C THR A 3 0.09 19.90 11.61
N LEU A 4 -0.32 18.78 11.00
CA LEU A 4 -1.69 18.56 10.51
C LEU A 4 -2.56 17.80 11.52
N THR A 5 -1.98 17.18 12.53
CA THR A 5 -2.71 16.41 13.54
C THR A 5 -3.89 17.16 14.17
N PRO A 6 -3.74 18.44 14.60
CA PRO A 6 -4.87 19.18 15.16
C PRO A 6 -6.05 19.32 14.18
N VAL A 7 -5.76 19.52 12.89
CA VAL A 7 -6.78 19.66 11.85
C VAL A 7 -7.56 18.37 11.65
N PHE A 8 -6.89 17.21 11.77
CA PHE A 8 -7.53 15.91 11.63
C PHE A 8 -8.41 15.58 12.84
N GLN A 9 -7.93 15.88 14.03
CA GLN A 9 -8.69 15.67 15.28
C GLN A 9 -9.96 16.51 15.34
N GLU A 10 -9.90 17.79 14.92
CA GLU A 10 -11.07 18.68 14.89
C GLU A 10 -12.16 18.21 13.93
N LYS A 11 -11.79 17.52 12.83
CA LYS A 11 -12.74 17.05 11.81
C LYS A 11 -13.43 15.74 12.16
N HIS A 12 -12.99 15.02 13.18
CA HIS A 12 -13.46 13.67 13.52
C HIS A 12 -13.52 12.72 12.33
N CYS A 13 -12.59 12.89 11.38
CA CYS A 13 -12.52 12.12 10.14
C CYS A 13 -11.31 11.20 10.19
N PRO A 14 -11.48 9.88 9.95
CA PRO A 14 -10.36 8.95 9.85
C PRO A 14 -9.39 9.37 8.75
N VAL A 15 -8.11 9.28 9.02
CA VAL A 15 -7.02 9.67 8.10
C VAL A 15 -6.17 8.46 7.77
N ALA A 16 -6.12 8.09 6.49
CA ALA A 16 -5.19 7.09 5.98
C ALA A 16 -4.02 7.76 5.26
N LEU A 17 -2.80 7.51 5.72
CA LEU A 17 -1.59 8.01 5.08
C LEU A 17 -1.11 7.04 4.01
N LYS A 18 -0.95 7.53 2.78
CA LYS A 18 -0.39 6.72 1.68
C LYS A 18 1.10 7.03 1.48
N LEU A 19 1.94 6.00 1.65
CA LEU A 19 3.39 6.11 1.51
C LEU A 19 3.86 5.74 0.09
N SER A 20 4.98 6.33 -0.33
CA SER A 20 5.64 5.99 -1.60
C SER A 20 6.55 4.78 -1.41
N PRO A 21 6.62 3.83 -2.38
CA PRO A 21 7.56 2.73 -2.33
C PRO A 21 9.02 3.16 -2.63
N ALA A 22 9.25 4.40 -2.99
CA ALA A 22 10.57 4.93 -3.34
C ALA A 22 11.27 5.68 -2.20
N LEU A 23 10.71 5.64 -0.99
CA LEU A 23 11.36 6.22 0.18
C LEU A 23 12.62 5.41 0.54
N GLU A 24 13.65 6.11 1.00
CA GLU A 24 14.81 5.48 1.63
C GLU A 24 14.39 4.81 2.95
N ASP A 25 14.99 3.67 3.29
CA ASP A 25 14.59 2.85 4.44
C ASP A 25 14.56 3.65 5.75
N VAL A 26 15.59 4.48 6.00
CA VAL A 26 15.65 5.31 7.22
C VAL A 26 14.50 6.32 7.29
N VAL A 27 14.14 6.93 6.15
CA VAL A 27 13.02 7.88 6.07
C VAL A 27 11.70 7.15 6.21
N PHE A 28 11.60 5.96 5.61
CA PHE A 28 10.41 5.13 5.67
C PHE A 28 10.08 4.73 7.11
N LEU A 29 11.05 4.18 7.86
CA LEU A 29 10.86 3.78 9.26
C LEU A 29 10.48 4.98 10.16
N LYS A 30 11.14 6.12 10.01
CA LYS A 30 10.77 7.33 10.77
C LYS A 30 9.35 7.82 10.46
N LEU A 31 8.89 7.65 9.23
CA LEU A 31 7.51 7.99 8.88
C LEU A 31 6.51 7.01 9.49
N LEU A 32 6.86 5.73 9.62
CA LEU A 32 6.04 4.75 10.33
C LEU A 32 5.87 5.11 11.80
N ASP A 33 6.97 5.49 12.50
CA ASP A 33 6.91 5.94 13.89
C ASP A 33 5.98 7.13 14.08
N ILE A 34 6.11 8.16 13.22
CA ILE A 34 5.25 9.34 13.28
C ILE A 34 3.79 8.97 12.92
N ALA A 35 3.59 8.08 11.97
CA ALA A 35 2.26 7.68 11.53
C ALA A 35 1.51 6.93 12.63
N ALA A 36 2.19 6.08 13.41
CA ALA A 36 1.60 5.34 14.52
C ALA A 36 0.87 6.25 15.52
N ASP A 37 1.37 7.47 15.72
CA ASP A 37 0.83 8.44 16.67
C ASP A 37 -0.15 9.46 16.02
N THR A 38 -0.26 9.50 14.69
CA THR A 38 -0.89 10.65 14.02
C THR A 38 -1.96 10.32 13.01
N VAL A 39 -2.07 9.07 12.57
CA VAL A 39 -3.07 8.66 11.57
C VAL A 39 -3.79 7.37 11.99
N ASP A 40 -4.91 7.08 11.34
CA ASP A 40 -5.77 5.94 11.68
C ASP A 40 -5.49 4.69 10.83
N ALA A 41 -4.76 4.84 9.72
CA ALA A 41 -4.39 3.72 8.85
C ALA A 41 -3.21 4.08 7.93
N LEU A 42 -2.56 3.05 7.36
CA LEU A 42 -1.55 3.22 6.32
C LEU A 42 -1.98 2.55 5.01
N VAL A 43 -1.70 3.22 3.89
CA VAL A 43 -1.82 2.64 2.53
C VAL A 43 -0.42 2.42 1.95
N LEU A 44 -0.07 1.17 1.73
CA LEU A 44 1.23 0.71 1.23
C LEU A 44 1.07 -0.04 -0.09
N THR A 45 1.44 0.46 -1.23
CA THR A 45 2.08 1.73 -1.51
C THR A 45 1.41 2.43 -2.70
N GLY A 46 1.79 3.66 -2.99
CA GLY A 46 1.33 4.35 -4.19
C GLY A 46 2.21 4.08 -5.43
N SER A 47 1.90 4.74 -6.54
CA SER A 47 2.80 4.83 -7.70
C SER A 47 4.06 5.63 -7.33
N THR A 48 5.18 5.34 -7.97
CA THR A 48 6.46 6.03 -7.74
C THR A 48 7.01 6.69 -8.99
N GLN A 49 7.94 7.61 -8.85
CA GLN A 49 8.71 8.15 -9.97
C GLN A 49 9.72 7.11 -10.48
N LEU A 50 9.90 7.05 -11.78
CA LEU A 50 10.63 5.96 -12.43
C LEU A 50 12.11 5.92 -12.09
N GLY A 51 12.75 7.07 -11.86
CA GLY A 51 14.18 7.15 -11.51
C GLY A 51 14.58 6.36 -10.27
N ALA A 52 13.60 5.97 -9.44
CA ALA A 52 13.83 5.15 -8.25
C ALA A 52 13.87 3.64 -8.52
N LEU A 53 13.49 3.15 -9.71
CA LEU A 53 13.28 1.72 -9.97
C LEU A 53 13.92 1.17 -11.26
N GLY A 54 14.64 1.97 -12.05
CA GLY A 54 15.29 1.39 -13.24
C GLY A 54 15.96 2.39 -14.19
N PRO A 55 16.80 1.88 -15.12
CA PRO A 55 17.67 2.67 -15.98
C PRO A 55 16.97 3.29 -17.20
N THR A 56 15.66 3.09 -17.40
CA THR A 56 14.99 3.56 -18.61
C THR A 56 14.62 5.03 -18.48
N PRO A 57 15.16 5.92 -19.34
CA PRO A 57 14.79 7.31 -19.32
C PRO A 57 13.34 7.47 -19.82
N LEU A 58 12.46 7.92 -18.95
CA LEU A 58 11.10 8.34 -19.31
C LEU A 58 10.94 9.84 -19.12
N PRO A 59 9.94 10.45 -19.77
CA PRO A 59 9.67 11.87 -19.62
C PRO A 59 9.55 12.30 -18.15
N ALA A 60 10.02 13.51 -17.83
CA ALA A 60 9.91 14.05 -16.48
C ALA A 60 8.44 14.04 -16.00
N GLY A 61 8.21 13.63 -14.76
CA GLY A 61 6.88 13.52 -14.18
C GLY A 61 6.15 12.17 -14.42
N THR A 62 6.74 11.27 -15.23
CA THR A 62 6.17 9.93 -15.42
C THR A 62 6.21 9.13 -14.10
N ARG A 63 5.11 8.45 -13.81
CA ARG A 63 4.98 7.59 -12.62
C ARG A 63 4.83 6.12 -13.04
N LEU A 64 5.48 5.25 -12.31
CA LEU A 64 5.40 3.81 -12.48
C LEU A 64 4.31 3.21 -11.59
N SER A 65 3.53 2.27 -12.14
CA SER A 65 2.52 1.50 -11.42
C SER A 65 2.44 0.07 -11.98
N GLY A 66 1.65 -0.80 -11.33
CA GLY A 66 1.45 -2.18 -11.79
C GLY A 66 2.60 -3.13 -11.47
N ALA A 67 2.86 -4.10 -12.34
CA ALA A 67 3.79 -5.20 -12.11
C ALA A 67 5.18 -4.80 -11.57
N PRO A 68 5.84 -3.74 -12.06
CA PRO A 68 7.15 -3.35 -11.56
C PRO A 68 7.18 -2.94 -10.08
N LEU A 69 6.02 -2.66 -9.48
CA LEU A 69 5.92 -2.32 -8.05
C LEU A 69 5.66 -3.53 -7.16
N LYS A 70 5.35 -4.70 -7.71
CA LYS A 70 4.85 -5.85 -6.94
C LYS A 70 5.75 -6.20 -5.75
N GLU A 71 7.00 -6.51 -6.02
CA GLU A 71 7.96 -6.94 -4.99
C GLU A 71 8.25 -5.84 -3.96
N ARG A 72 8.43 -4.60 -4.44
CA ARG A 72 8.74 -3.48 -3.56
C ARG A 72 7.55 -3.11 -2.65
N ALA A 73 6.33 -3.17 -3.17
CA ALA A 73 5.13 -2.93 -2.37
C ALA A 73 4.92 -4.03 -1.31
N LEU A 74 5.20 -5.29 -1.66
CA LEU A 74 5.14 -6.40 -0.72
C LEU A 74 6.23 -6.29 0.36
N SER A 75 7.45 -5.97 -0.03
CA SER A 75 8.55 -5.73 0.93
C SER A 75 8.22 -4.60 1.90
N ALA A 76 7.72 -3.46 1.40
CA ALA A 76 7.30 -2.35 2.25
C ALA A 76 6.18 -2.75 3.23
N LEU A 77 5.21 -3.56 2.79
CA LEU A 77 4.16 -4.09 3.66
C LEU A 77 4.74 -4.95 4.78
N ARG A 78 5.59 -5.93 4.46
CA ARG A 78 6.23 -6.80 5.45
C ARG A 78 7.06 -6.03 6.47
N THR A 79 7.91 -5.11 5.99
CA THR A 79 8.68 -4.22 6.87
C THR A 79 7.77 -3.42 7.80
N THR A 80 6.63 -2.93 7.31
CA THR A 80 5.69 -2.17 8.14
C THR A 80 5.01 -3.05 9.20
N VAL A 81 4.60 -4.27 8.83
CA VAL A 81 4.01 -5.23 9.77
C VAL A 81 4.99 -5.56 10.91
N GLU A 82 6.25 -5.86 10.54
CA GLU A 82 7.31 -6.15 11.53
C GLU A 82 7.61 -4.94 12.43
N HIS A 83 7.61 -3.72 11.86
CA HIS A 83 7.97 -2.52 12.60
C HIS A 83 6.86 -2.02 13.53
N LEU A 84 5.60 -2.08 13.09
CA LEU A 84 4.45 -1.53 13.83
C LEU A 84 3.75 -2.54 14.75
N ASP A 85 3.99 -3.83 14.57
CA ASP A 85 3.41 -4.92 15.40
C ASP A 85 1.90 -4.76 15.67
N GLY A 86 1.14 -4.44 14.63
CA GLY A 86 -0.32 -4.28 14.69
C GLY A 86 -0.83 -2.91 15.19
N ALA A 87 0.04 -1.92 15.40
CA ALA A 87 -0.37 -0.59 15.89
C ALA A 87 -1.35 0.15 14.96
N LEU A 88 -1.30 -0.11 13.66
CA LEU A 88 -2.19 0.51 12.67
C LEU A 88 -2.74 -0.52 11.67
N PRO A 89 -4.00 -0.37 11.24
CA PRO A 89 -4.53 -1.13 10.10
C PRO A 89 -3.79 -0.76 8.81
N LEU A 90 -3.43 -1.80 8.03
CA LEU A 90 -2.65 -1.66 6.81
C LEU A 90 -3.51 -1.98 5.58
N ILE A 91 -3.48 -1.10 4.59
CA ILE A 91 -4.14 -1.27 3.30
C ILE A 91 -3.05 -1.50 2.25
N ALA A 92 -2.97 -2.70 1.70
CA ALA A 92 -1.99 -3.02 0.66
C ALA A 92 -2.40 -2.43 -0.69
N SER A 93 -1.47 -1.81 -1.39
CA SER A 93 -1.67 -1.24 -2.73
C SER A 93 -0.38 -1.31 -3.55
N GLY A 94 -0.52 -1.51 -4.85
CA GLY A 94 0.59 -1.56 -5.80
C GLY A 94 1.00 -2.97 -6.19
N GLY A 95 1.10 -3.20 -7.51
CA GLY A 95 1.52 -4.46 -8.09
C GLY A 95 0.54 -5.63 -7.97
N ILE A 96 -0.74 -5.37 -7.70
CA ILE A 96 -1.79 -6.39 -7.59
C ILE A 96 -2.42 -6.57 -8.97
N LEU A 97 -2.17 -7.73 -9.58
CA LEU A 97 -2.56 -8.06 -10.95
C LEU A 97 -3.20 -9.45 -11.07
N SER A 98 -3.33 -10.18 -9.97
CA SER A 98 -3.98 -11.47 -9.88
C SER A 98 -4.63 -11.67 -8.51
N GLU A 99 -5.54 -12.64 -8.41
CA GLU A 99 -6.16 -13.09 -7.15
C GLU A 99 -5.10 -13.60 -6.15
N ASN A 100 -4.06 -14.25 -6.65
CA ASN A 100 -2.94 -14.69 -5.81
C ASN A 100 -2.18 -13.51 -5.18
N ASP A 101 -2.07 -12.38 -5.89
CA ASP A 101 -1.47 -11.18 -5.32
C ASP A 101 -2.30 -10.64 -4.15
N VAL A 102 -3.64 -10.74 -4.23
CA VAL A 102 -4.52 -10.37 -3.12
C VAL A 102 -4.24 -11.23 -1.89
N VAL A 103 -4.25 -12.55 -2.07
CA VAL A 103 -3.98 -13.51 -0.97
C VAL A 103 -2.60 -13.25 -0.36
N GLU A 104 -1.57 -13.06 -1.19
CA GLU A 104 -0.21 -12.77 -0.73
C GLU A 104 -0.12 -11.49 0.13
N ARG A 105 -0.93 -10.45 -0.19
CA ARG A 105 -0.98 -9.22 0.62
C ARG A 105 -1.71 -9.43 1.96
N LEU A 106 -2.78 -10.21 1.97
CA LEU A 106 -3.52 -10.56 3.19
C LEU A 106 -2.66 -11.45 4.10
N ASP A 107 -1.98 -12.46 3.55
CA ASP A 107 -1.03 -13.31 4.29
C ASP A 107 0.14 -12.50 4.88
N ALA A 108 0.56 -11.44 4.19
CA ALA A 108 1.59 -10.54 4.66
C ALA A 108 1.12 -9.53 5.72
N GLY A 109 -0.14 -9.58 6.18
CA GLY A 109 -0.67 -8.78 7.27
C GLY A 109 -1.48 -7.54 6.85
N ALA A 110 -1.85 -7.41 5.58
CA ALA A 110 -2.79 -6.37 5.18
C ALA A 110 -4.21 -6.68 5.64
N LEU A 111 -4.92 -5.68 6.15
CA LEU A 111 -6.35 -5.78 6.48
C LEU A 111 -7.24 -5.64 5.24
N LEU A 112 -6.83 -4.77 4.31
CA LEU A 112 -7.53 -4.48 3.07
C LEU A 112 -6.55 -4.43 1.89
N VAL A 113 -7.10 -4.63 0.69
CA VAL A 113 -6.35 -4.54 -0.56
C VAL A 113 -6.96 -3.49 -1.48
N GLN A 114 -6.13 -2.62 -2.05
CA GLN A 114 -6.52 -1.61 -3.02
C GLN A 114 -5.80 -1.88 -4.35
N LEU A 115 -6.53 -2.01 -5.43
CA LEU A 115 -5.99 -2.23 -6.77
C LEU A 115 -6.39 -1.11 -7.74
N PHE A 116 -5.53 -0.84 -8.73
CA PHE A 116 -5.78 0.12 -9.80
C PHE A 116 -5.33 -0.43 -11.15
N SER A 117 -4.04 -0.73 -11.32
CA SER A 117 -3.52 -1.22 -12.61
C SER A 117 -4.15 -2.56 -13.02
N GLY A 118 -4.40 -3.47 -12.07
CA GLY A 118 -5.12 -4.72 -12.32
C GLY A 118 -6.51 -4.48 -12.89
N PHE A 119 -7.27 -3.55 -12.31
CA PHE A 119 -8.57 -3.14 -12.84
C PHE A 119 -8.50 -2.61 -14.29
N ILE A 120 -7.47 -1.80 -14.60
CA ILE A 120 -7.30 -1.25 -15.95
C ILE A 120 -6.99 -2.34 -16.98
N PHE A 121 -6.14 -3.32 -16.61
CA PHE A 121 -5.72 -4.38 -17.54
C PHE A 121 -6.74 -5.51 -17.69
N HIS A 122 -7.43 -5.90 -16.62
CA HIS A 122 -8.35 -7.04 -16.58
C HIS A 122 -9.83 -6.65 -16.62
N GLY A 123 -10.13 -5.36 -16.47
CA GLY A 123 -11.51 -4.84 -16.50
C GLY A 123 -12.25 -4.98 -15.16
N PRO A 124 -13.55 -4.60 -15.13
CA PRO A 124 -14.29 -4.47 -13.87
C PRO A 124 -14.56 -5.80 -13.15
N LEU A 125 -14.65 -6.91 -13.86
CA LEU A 125 -14.89 -8.22 -13.25
C LEU A 125 -13.73 -8.68 -12.38
N PHE A 126 -12.52 -8.24 -12.66
CA PHE A 126 -11.34 -8.55 -11.85
C PHE A 126 -11.48 -8.12 -10.38
N THR A 127 -12.24 -7.06 -10.12
CA THR A 127 -12.52 -6.66 -8.72
C THR A 127 -13.39 -7.66 -7.98
N ALA A 128 -14.34 -8.29 -8.68
CA ALA A 128 -15.16 -9.35 -8.11
C ALA A 128 -14.32 -10.60 -7.83
N ASP A 129 -13.49 -11.02 -8.79
CA ASP A 129 -12.59 -12.18 -8.63
C ASP A 129 -11.63 -11.96 -7.44
N CYS A 130 -11.07 -10.76 -7.30
CA CYS A 130 -10.24 -10.39 -6.16
C CYS A 130 -11.00 -10.40 -4.82
N ALA A 131 -12.26 -9.94 -4.80
CA ALA A 131 -13.09 -9.95 -3.61
C ALA A 131 -13.44 -11.39 -3.18
N ASP A 132 -13.75 -12.25 -4.13
CA ASP A 132 -14.00 -13.67 -3.90
C ASP A 132 -12.76 -14.38 -3.32
N ALA A 133 -11.58 -14.09 -3.89
CA ALA A 133 -10.31 -14.60 -3.36
C ALA A 133 -10.06 -14.17 -1.91
N ALA A 134 -10.32 -12.90 -1.59
CA ALA A 134 -10.19 -12.38 -0.23
C ALA A 134 -11.20 -13.03 0.73
N ALA A 135 -12.46 -13.24 0.29
CA ALA A 135 -13.49 -13.91 1.08
C ALA A 135 -13.14 -15.38 1.37
N HIS A 136 -12.60 -16.09 0.39
CA HIS A 136 -12.13 -17.46 0.58
C HIS A 136 -10.92 -17.55 1.54
N TRP A 137 -10.02 -16.59 1.45
CA TRP A 137 -8.89 -16.48 2.38
C TRP A 137 -9.37 -16.28 3.82
N ALA A 138 -10.30 -15.34 4.05
CA ALA A 138 -10.84 -15.04 5.37
C ALA A 138 -11.60 -16.21 6.03
N GLN A 139 -12.10 -17.17 5.25
CA GLN A 139 -12.74 -18.38 5.78
C GLN A 139 -11.74 -19.44 6.27
N LYS A 140 -10.46 -19.33 5.89
CA LYS A 140 -9.40 -20.30 6.21
C LYS A 140 -8.45 -19.80 7.30
N SER A 141 -8.47 -18.50 7.56
CA SER A 141 -7.66 -17.82 8.59
C SER A 141 -8.40 -17.75 9.92
#